data_28bff72610be43cb98d211c0027cb07b
#
_entry.id   28bff72610be43cb98d211c0027cb07b
#
_cell.length_a   1.000
_cell.length_b   1.000
_cell.length_c   1.000
_cell.angle_alpha   90.00
_cell.angle_beta   90.00
_cell.angle_gamma   90.00
#
_symmetry.space_group_name_H-M   'P 1'
#
loop_
_entity.id
_entity.type
_entity.pdbx_description
1 polymer ?
#
loop_
_entity_poly.entity_id
_entity_poly.type
_entity_poly.pdbx_seq_one_letter_code
_entity_poly.pdbx_strand_id
1 'polypeptide(L)'
;MENIDRIAKLFSSCREKRRAAFVGYVCACDPDFDTSLKLCRALIERGVDILELGVPFSDPLADGLTNQLAAQRALEAGCNRNDVFRLVEEIRKFSEIPIVFYTYYNLIYSQGIEEYVARSREAGVDGLLTLDLPPEEASELVTSCRQNGLKNIFIIGPFSEPISGVS
;
A
#
# COMPACT_ATOMS: atom_id res chain seq x y z
N MET A 1 4.19 8.84 -19.82
CA MET A 1 4.18 7.37 -19.60
C MET A 1 2.73 6.91 -19.55
N GLU A 2 2.37 5.86 -20.27
CA GLU A 2 1.03 5.28 -20.17
C GLU A 2 0.74 4.89 -18.73
N ASN A 3 -0.43 5.31 -18.24
CA ASN A 3 -0.87 4.99 -16.88
C ASN A 3 -1.27 3.51 -16.82
N ILE A 4 -0.32 2.65 -16.46
CA ILE A 4 -0.55 1.20 -16.35
C ILE A 4 -1.36 0.94 -15.08
N ASP A 5 -2.62 0.55 -15.24
CA ASP A 5 -3.46 0.07 -14.14
C ASP A 5 -3.19 -1.41 -13.87
N ARG A 6 -2.15 -1.68 -13.05
CA ARG A 6 -1.73 -3.05 -12.71
C ARG A 6 -2.80 -3.82 -11.93
N ILE A 7 -3.53 -3.11 -11.06
CA ILE A 7 -4.60 -3.71 -10.25
C ILE A 7 -5.74 -4.19 -11.16
N ALA A 8 -6.22 -3.34 -12.09
CA ALA A 8 -7.30 -3.73 -13.00
C ALA A 8 -6.88 -4.88 -13.92
N LYS A 9 -5.65 -4.86 -14.46
CA LYS A 9 -5.10 -5.95 -15.28
C LYS A 9 -5.06 -7.27 -14.52
N LEU A 10 -4.61 -7.25 -13.25
CA LEU A 10 -4.58 -8.44 -12.41
C LEU A 10 -5.98 -9.02 -12.20
N PHE A 11 -6.94 -8.19 -11.78
CA PHE A 11 -8.29 -8.67 -11.52
C PHE A 11 -8.98 -9.21 -12.79
N SER A 12 -8.73 -8.61 -13.96
CA SER A 12 -9.19 -9.16 -15.24
C SER A 12 -8.63 -10.56 -15.48
N SER A 13 -7.32 -10.74 -15.31
CA SER A 13 -6.67 -12.05 -15.45
C SER A 13 -7.19 -13.07 -14.44
N CYS A 14 -7.40 -12.67 -13.17
CA CYS A 14 -7.96 -13.56 -12.16
C CYS A 14 -9.39 -14.00 -12.52
N ARG A 15 -10.21 -13.08 -13.05
CA ARG A 15 -11.58 -13.37 -13.49
C ARG A 15 -11.59 -14.36 -14.67
N GLU A 16 -10.75 -14.15 -15.67
CA GLU A 16 -10.60 -15.08 -16.82
C GLU A 16 -10.20 -16.48 -16.36
N LYS A 17 -9.29 -16.57 -15.40
CA LYS A 17 -8.81 -17.82 -14.80
C LYS A 17 -9.74 -18.40 -13.73
N ARG A 18 -10.85 -17.73 -13.43
CA ARG A 18 -11.83 -18.12 -12.38
C ARG A 18 -11.18 -18.40 -11.02
N ARG A 19 -10.23 -17.55 -10.61
CA ARG A 19 -9.56 -17.64 -9.31
C ARG A 19 -9.57 -16.31 -8.57
N ALA A 20 -9.42 -16.38 -7.25
CA ALA A 20 -9.19 -15.19 -6.43
C ALA A 20 -7.75 -14.67 -6.62
N ALA A 21 -7.53 -13.38 -6.37
CA ALA A 21 -6.21 -12.81 -6.18
C ALA A 21 -5.71 -13.11 -4.76
N PHE A 22 -4.43 -13.46 -4.64
CA PHE A 22 -3.77 -13.63 -3.35
C PHE A 22 -3.00 -12.36 -2.99
N VAL A 23 -3.44 -11.69 -1.91
CA VAL A 23 -2.80 -10.50 -1.36
C VAL A 23 -1.85 -10.91 -0.23
N GLY A 24 -0.58 -10.58 -0.36
CA GLY A 24 0.41 -10.82 0.67
C GLY A 24 0.81 -9.52 1.38
N TYR A 25 0.63 -9.48 2.70
CA TYR A 25 1.04 -8.35 3.54
C TYR A 25 2.46 -8.54 4.09
N VAL A 26 3.25 -7.47 4.07
CA VAL A 26 4.57 -7.37 4.71
C VAL A 26 4.74 -5.97 5.29
N CYS A 27 5.19 -5.88 6.54
CA CYS A 27 5.65 -4.59 7.07
C CYS A 27 6.96 -4.21 6.38
N ALA A 28 7.01 -3.03 5.76
CA ALA A 28 8.18 -2.54 5.07
C ALA A 28 9.36 -2.38 6.04
N CYS A 29 10.54 -2.81 5.60
CA CYS A 29 11.79 -2.78 6.37
C CYS A 29 11.79 -3.63 7.66
N ASP A 30 10.87 -4.55 7.84
CA ASP A 30 10.92 -5.47 8.99
C ASP A 30 11.69 -6.76 8.63
N PRO A 31 12.68 -7.20 9.40
CA PRO A 31 13.33 -6.52 10.52
C PRO A 31 14.35 -5.45 10.09
N ASP A 32 14.75 -5.43 8.82
CA ASP A 32 15.62 -4.45 8.16
C ASP A 32 15.30 -4.36 6.67
N PHE A 33 15.87 -3.35 6.00
CA PHE A 33 15.61 -3.08 4.59
C PHE A 33 15.96 -4.26 3.67
N ASP A 34 17.15 -4.84 3.83
CA ASP A 34 17.66 -5.89 2.92
C ASP A 34 16.88 -7.19 3.09
N THR A 35 16.53 -7.54 4.33
CA THR A 35 15.72 -8.71 4.64
C THR A 35 14.30 -8.53 4.11
N SER A 36 13.71 -7.35 4.29
CA SER A 36 12.39 -7.02 3.75
C SER A 36 12.35 -7.11 2.22
N LEU A 37 13.38 -6.60 1.52
CA LEU A 37 13.47 -6.72 0.06
C LEU A 37 13.56 -8.19 -0.40
N LYS A 38 14.38 -9.01 0.29
CA LYS A 38 14.49 -10.45 0.00
C LYS A 38 13.16 -11.17 0.22
N LEU A 39 12.44 -10.84 1.30
CA LEU A 39 11.13 -11.40 1.61
C LEU A 39 10.11 -11.03 0.53
N CYS A 40 10.03 -9.75 0.13
CA CYS A 40 9.16 -9.31 -0.96
C CYS A 40 9.45 -10.09 -2.25
N ARG A 41 10.72 -10.24 -2.61
CA ARG A 41 11.13 -11.02 -3.79
C ARG A 41 10.65 -12.48 -3.68
N ALA A 42 10.88 -13.13 -2.56
CA ALA A 42 10.48 -14.51 -2.35
C ALA A 42 8.95 -14.70 -2.44
N LEU A 43 8.17 -13.79 -1.88
CA LEU A 43 6.70 -13.81 -1.97
C LEU A 43 6.23 -13.67 -3.43
N ILE A 44 6.80 -12.73 -4.17
CA ILE A 44 6.50 -12.51 -5.59
C ILE A 44 6.82 -13.76 -6.42
N GLU A 45 8.00 -14.35 -6.24
CA GLU A 45 8.42 -15.57 -6.94
C GLU A 45 7.55 -16.79 -6.58
N ARG A 46 6.89 -16.77 -5.41
CA ARG A 46 5.98 -17.83 -4.95
C ARG A 46 4.52 -17.58 -5.30
N GLY A 47 4.21 -16.52 -6.06
CA GLY A 47 2.90 -16.34 -6.67
C GLY A 47 1.93 -15.46 -5.86
N VAL A 48 2.42 -14.57 -5.01
CA VAL A 48 1.61 -13.46 -4.51
C VAL A 48 1.18 -12.60 -5.69
N ASP A 49 -0.09 -12.25 -5.74
CA ASP A 49 -0.68 -11.47 -6.84
C ASP A 49 -0.64 -9.96 -6.57
N ILE A 50 -0.79 -9.56 -5.32
CA ILE A 50 -0.70 -8.16 -4.86
C ILE A 50 0.19 -8.14 -3.62
N LEU A 51 1.17 -7.25 -3.62
CA LEU A 51 1.99 -7.00 -2.45
C LEU A 51 1.42 -5.80 -1.68
N GLU A 52 0.98 -6.04 -0.44
CA GLU A 52 0.53 -5.01 0.48
C GLU A 52 1.68 -4.67 1.44
N LEU A 53 2.22 -3.47 1.32
CA LEU A 53 3.33 -2.99 2.13
C LEU A 53 2.82 -2.10 3.27
N GLY A 54 2.94 -2.60 4.50
CA GLY A 54 2.69 -1.81 5.70
C GLY A 54 3.76 -0.74 5.88
N VAL A 55 3.34 0.52 5.91
CA VAL A 55 4.24 1.65 6.19
C VAL A 55 4.45 1.75 7.69
N PRO A 56 5.70 1.57 8.23
CA PRO A 56 5.93 1.61 9.66
C PRO A 56 5.48 2.92 10.29
N PHE A 57 4.72 2.83 11.38
CA PHE A 57 4.19 3.97 12.12
C PHE A 57 4.37 3.77 13.63
N SER A 58 4.68 4.85 14.36
CA SER A 58 4.93 4.79 15.81
C SER A 58 3.68 4.55 16.66
N ASP A 59 2.51 4.94 16.13
CA ASP A 59 1.24 4.91 16.88
C ASP A 59 0.16 4.09 16.14
N PRO A 60 0.40 2.78 15.88
CA PRO A 60 -0.41 1.95 15.00
C PRO A 60 -1.68 1.42 15.70
N LEU A 61 -2.61 2.31 16.07
CA LEU A 61 -3.78 2.02 16.90
C LEU A 61 -4.78 1.06 16.26
N ALA A 62 -4.82 0.99 14.91
CA ALA A 62 -5.70 0.08 14.19
C ALA A 62 -5.09 -1.32 13.98
N ASP A 63 -3.82 -1.52 14.32
CA ASP A 63 -3.11 -2.76 14.09
C ASP A 63 -3.18 -3.71 15.29
N GLY A 64 -3.20 -5.02 14.99
CA GLY A 64 -2.96 -6.06 15.99
C GLY A 64 -1.50 -6.10 16.44
N LEU A 65 -1.26 -6.74 17.58
CA LEU A 65 0.06 -6.80 18.23
C LEU A 65 1.20 -7.25 17.28
N THR A 66 0.95 -8.21 16.41
CA THR A 66 1.97 -8.71 15.47
C THR A 66 2.46 -7.62 14.53
N ASN A 67 1.55 -6.83 13.95
CA ASN A 67 1.88 -5.74 13.05
C ASN A 67 2.52 -4.58 13.79
N GLN A 68 2.05 -4.27 15.01
CA GLN A 68 2.67 -3.26 15.88
C GLN A 68 4.14 -3.60 16.16
N LEU A 69 4.43 -4.86 16.53
CA LEU A 69 5.80 -5.31 16.78
C LEU A 69 6.67 -5.30 15.51
N ALA A 70 6.09 -5.60 14.34
CA ALA A 70 6.80 -5.50 13.07
C ALA A 70 7.17 -4.05 12.74
N ALA A 71 6.22 -3.12 12.88
CA ALA A 71 6.47 -1.69 12.71
C ALA A 71 7.53 -1.16 13.67
N GLN A 72 7.46 -1.58 14.95
CA GLN A 72 8.45 -1.22 15.95
C GLN A 72 9.86 -1.68 15.55
N ARG A 73 10.05 -2.95 15.16
CA ARG A 73 11.36 -3.47 14.71
C ARG A 73 11.91 -2.70 13.52
N ALA A 74 11.06 -2.40 12.53
CA ALA A 74 11.46 -1.62 11.37
C ALA A 74 11.95 -0.21 11.76
N LEU A 75 11.22 0.48 12.66
CA LEU A 75 11.60 1.81 13.14
C LEU A 75 12.88 1.77 13.99
N GLU A 76 13.04 0.78 14.86
CA GLU A 76 14.26 0.57 15.67
C GLU A 76 15.49 0.25 14.78
N ALA A 77 15.29 -0.43 13.65
CA ALA A 77 16.33 -0.65 12.65
C ALA A 77 16.68 0.60 11.82
N GLY A 78 16.01 1.74 12.10
CA GLY A 78 16.28 3.02 11.45
C GLY A 78 15.49 3.25 10.16
N CYS A 79 14.48 2.41 9.87
CA CYS A 79 13.60 2.63 8.72
C CYS A 79 12.94 4.00 8.80
N ASN A 80 13.05 4.73 7.74
CA ASN A 80 12.38 6.01 7.58
C ASN A 80 11.49 6.00 6.33
N ARG A 81 10.74 7.06 6.16
CA ARG A 81 9.78 7.23 5.07
C ARG A 81 10.39 7.02 3.67
N ASN A 82 11.61 7.53 3.44
CA ASN A 82 12.27 7.38 2.14
C ASN A 82 12.69 5.94 1.87
N ASP A 83 12.99 5.16 2.90
CA ASP A 83 13.34 3.74 2.76
C ASP A 83 12.14 2.93 2.26
N VAL A 84 10.91 3.28 2.67
CA VAL A 84 9.70 2.60 2.18
C VAL A 84 9.50 2.85 0.68
N PHE A 85 9.66 4.09 0.22
CA PHE A 85 9.61 4.40 -1.22
C PHE A 85 10.73 3.69 -1.98
N ARG A 86 11.95 3.74 -1.45
CA ARG A 86 13.10 3.05 -2.04
C ARG A 86 12.88 1.54 -2.14
N LEU A 87 12.22 0.93 -1.16
CA LEU A 87 11.86 -0.49 -1.21
C LEU A 87 10.97 -0.79 -2.43
N VAL A 88 9.98 0.05 -2.70
CA VAL A 88 9.13 -0.08 -3.90
C VAL A 88 9.96 0.08 -5.18
N GLU A 89 10.83 1.09 -5.25
CA GLU A 89 11.71 1.32 -6.39
C GLU A 89 12.62 0.11 -6.66
N GLU A 90 13.16 -0.52 -5.62
CA GLU A 90 13.97 -1.73 -5.76
C GLU A 90 13.14 -2.92 -6.25
N ILE A 91 11.90 -3.07 -5.76
CA ILE A 91 10.98 -4.12 -6.25
C ILE A 91 10.66 -3.88 -7.73
N ARG A 92 10.46 -2.64 -8.16
CA ARG A 92 10.15 -2.29 -9.56
C ARG A 92 11.25 -2.64 -10.54
N LYS A 93 12.49 -2.82 -10.10
CA LYS A 93 13.60 -3.27 -10.95
C LYS A 93 13.43 -4.72 -11.45
N PHE A 94 12.59 -5.51 -10.79
CA PHE A 94 12.40 -6.93 -11.13
C PHE A 94 10.95 -7.38 -11.20
N SER A 95 9.96 -6.54 -10.85
CA SER A 95 8.56 -6.97 -10.82
C SER A 95 7.57 -5.85 -11.15
N GLU A 96 6.55 -6.21 -11.93
CA GLU A 96 5.38 -5.38 -12.22
C GLU A 96 4.15 -5.78 -11.38
N ILE A 97 4.33 -6.49 -10.27
CA ILE A 97 3.25 -6.85 -9.35
C ILE A 97 2.54 -5.59 -8.85
N PRO A 98 1.21 -5.56 -8.71
CA PRO A 98 0.53 -4.48 -8.00
C PRO A 98 1.05 -4.32 -6.58
N ILE A 99 1.39 -3.09 -6.19
CA ILE A 99 1.83 -2.74 -4.84
C ILE A 99 0.85 -1.73 -4.24
N VAL A 100 0.36 -2.06 -3.05
CA VAL A 100 -0.55 -1.22 -2.27
C VAL A 100 0.15 -0.83 -0.97
N PHE A 101 0.15 0.46 -0.63
CA PHE A 101 0.55 0.88 0.71
C PHE A 101 -0.60 0.70 1.69
N TYR A 102 -0.34 -0.02 2.77
CA TYR A 102 -1.16 -0.11 3.96
C TYR A 102 -0.62 0.92 4.96
N THR A 103 -1.35 2.01 5.17
CA THR A 103 -0.81 3.20 5.84
C THR A 103 -1.84 3.92 6.70
N TYR A 104 -1.36 4.81 7.56
CA TYR A 104 -2.18 5.71 8.38
C TYR A 104 -2.27 7.09 7.73
N TYR A 105 -3.43 7.74 7.86
CA TYR A 105 -3.67 9.05 7.27
C TYR A 105 -2.71 10.12 7.80
N ASN A 106 -2.35 10.03 9.07
CA ASN A 106 -1.39 10.97 9.67
C ASN A 106 -0.03 10.99 8.95
N LEU A 107 0.43 9.86 8.42
CA LEU A 107 1.67 9.78 7.63
C LEU A 107 1.54 10.51 6.30
N ILE A 108 0.36 10.45 5.67
CA ILE A 108 0.04 11.15 4.43
C ILE A 108 -0.09 12.65 4.72
N TYR A 109 -0.91 13.01 5.71
CA TYR A 109 -1.24 14.39 6.04
C TYR A 109 -0.02 15.21 6.48
N SER A 110 0.84 14.61 7.32
CA SER A 110 2.05 15.29 7.84
C SER A 110 3.08 15.63 6.76
N GLN A 111 3.04 14.97 5.62
CA GLN A 111 3.91 15.26 4.47
C GLN A 111 3.25 16.21 3.47
N GLY A 112 1.93 16.31 3.49
CA GLY A 112 1.11 16.91 2.45
C GLY A 112 0.57 15.85 1.50
N ILE A 113 -0.75 15.85 1.33
CA ILE A 113 -1.46 14.81 0.57
C ILE A 113 -0.94 14.73 -0.88
N GLU A 114 -0.83 15.87 -1.56
CA GLU A 114 -0.38 15.91 -2.96
C GLU A 114 1.05 15.39 -3.11
N GLU A 115 1.96 15.80 -2.20
CA GLU A 115 3.36 15.38 -2.22
C GLU A 115 3.50 13.89 -1.97
N TYR A 116 2.79 13.36 -0.95
CA TYR A 116 2.82 11.94 -0.63
C TYR A 116 2.29 11.08 -1.77
N VAL A 117 1.16 11.47 -2.37
CA VAL A 117 0.53 10.76 -3.49
C VAL A 117 1.43 10.80 -4.73
N ALA A 118 1.98 11.96 -5.09
CA ALA A 118 2.91 12.10 -6.21
C ALA A 118 4.16 11.21 -5.99
N ARG A 119 4.76 11.25 -4.81
CA ARG A 119 5.93 10.44 -4.47
C ARG A 119 5.63 8.94 -4.49
N SER A 120 4.44 8.54 -4.00
CA SER A 120 3.98 7.15 -4.08
C SER A 120 3.89 6.69 -5.53
N ARG A 121 3.32 7.52 -6.40
CA ARG A 121 3.21 7.22 -7.83
C ARG A 121 4.56 7.11 -8.52
N GLU A 122 5.48 8.04 -8.25
CA GLU A 122 6.84 8.03 -8.78
C GLU A 122 7.60 6.77 -8.38
N ALA A 123 7.50 6.34 -7.13
CA ALA A 123 8.11 5.10 -6.65
C ALA A 123 7.50 3.85 -7.32
N GLY A 124 6.28 3.95 -7.84
CA GLY A 124 5.61 2.86 -8.53
C GLY A 124 4.53 2.15 -7.70
N VAL A 125 4.00 2.80 -6.67
CA VAL A 125 2.83 2.33 -5.91
C VAL A 125 1.58 2.39 -6.81
N ASP A 126 0.66 1.46 -6.66
CA ASP A 126 -0.57 1.36 -7.43
C ASP A 126 -1.82 1.78 -6.65
N GLY A 127 -1.76 1.71 -5.32
CA GLY A 127 -2.89 2.09 -4.47
C GLY A 127 -2.51 2.39 -3.04
N LEU A 128 -3.40 3.10 -2.36
CA LEU A 128 -3.31 3.43 -0.94
C LEU A 128 -4.50 2.82 -0.20
N LEU A 129 -4.24 2.00 0.81
CA LEU A 129 -5.19 1.55 1.80
C LEU A 129 -4.92 2.33 3.08
N THR A 130 -5.84 3.26 3.39
CA THR A 130 -5.71 4.14 4.54
C THR A 130 -6.62 3.64 5.66
N LEU A 131 -6.02 3.32 6.82
CA LEU A 131 -6.67 2.58 7.91
C LEU A 131 -7.66 3.40 8.73
N ASP A 132 -7.31 4.66 8.95
CA ASP A 132 -7.92 5.56 9.91
C ASP A 132 -8.63 6.75 9.25
N LEU A 133 -8.91 6.66 7.94
CA LEU A 133 -9.62 7.68 7.18
C LEU A 133 -10.94 7.11 6.65
N PRO A 134 -12.09 7.54 7.20
CA PRO A 134 -13.39 7.12 6.70
C PRO A 134 -13.64 7.72 5.30
N PRO A 135 -14.41 7.03 4.43
CA PRO A 135 -14.68 7.48 3.07
C PRO A 135 -15.27 8.89 2.99
N GLU A 136 -16.09 9.27 3.98
CA GLU A 136 -16.76 10.57 4.07
C GLU A 136 -15.79 11.75 4.20
N GLU A 137 -14.62 11.50 4.82
CA GLU A 137 -13.57 12.49 5.05
C GLU A 137 -12.44 12.41 4.01
N ALA A 138 -12.47 11.41 3.10
CA ALA A 138 -11.38 11.10 2.19
C ALA A 138 -11.37 11.91 0.89
N SER A 139 -12.26 12.88 0.70
CA SER A 139 -12.50 13.57 -0.59
C SER A 139 -11.23 14.16 -1.21
N GLU A 140 -10.37 14.78 -0.41
CA GLU A 140 -9.12 15.37 -0.85
C GLU A 140 -8.11 14.30 -1.29
N LEU A 141 -7.91 13.26 -0.48
CA LEU A 141 -7.02 12.13 -0.80
C LEU A 141 -7.50 11.40 -2.07
N VAL A 142 -8.80 11.12 -2.18
CA VAL A 142 -9.40 10.48 -3.36
C VAL A 142 -9.16 11.30 -4.62
N THR A 143 -9.33 12.61 -4.54
CA THR A 143 -9.09 13.52 -5.67
C THR A 143 -7.63 13.49 -6.09
N SER A 144 -6.69 13.64 -5.15
CA SER A 144 -5.27 13.60 -5.41
C SER A 144 -4.82 12.25 -6.00
N CYS A 145 -5.29 11.14 -5.43
CA CYS A 145 -5.01 9.80 -5.95
C CYS A 145 -5.52 9.62 -7.39
N ARG A 146 -6.75 10.05 -7.68
CA ARG A 146 -7.34 9.95 -9.03
C ARG A 146 -6.51 10.73 -10.05
N GLN A 147 -6.08 11.95 -9.71
CA GLN A 147 -5.25 12.79 -10.57
C GLN A 147 -3.88 12.15 -10.87
N ASN A 148 -3.34 11.40 -9.93
CA ASN A 148 -2.05 10.72 -10.05
C ASN A 148 -2.17 9.26 -10.51
N GLY A 149 -3.39 8.76 -10.73
CA GLY A 149 -3.63 7.39 -11.19
C GLY A 149 -3.36 6.31 -10.14
N LEU A 150 -3.47 6.64 -8.85
CA LEU A 150 -3.48 5.69 -7.75
C LEU A 150 -4.91 5.27 -7.41
N LYS A 151 -5.06 4.05 -6.92
CA LYS A 151 -6.34 3.57 -6.37
C LYS A 151 -6.44 3.89 -4.88
N ASN A 152 -7.65 4.27 -4.43
CA ASN A 152 -7.96 4.28 -3.00
C ASN A 152 -8.67 2.98 -2.64
N ILE A 153 -8.28 2.41 -1.50
CA ILE A 153 -8.86 1.20 -0.94
C ILE A 153 -9.35 1.54 0.46
N PHE A 154 -10.61 1.26 0.73
CA PHE A 154 -11.24 1.53 2.02
C PHE A 154 -11.56 0.23 2.75
N ILE A 155 -11.39 0.26 4.06
CA ILE A 155 -11.88 -0.82 4.94
C ILE A 155 -13.31 -0.49 5.31
N ILE A 156 -14.23 -1.37 4.96
CA ILE A 156 -15.65 -1.23 5.29
C ILE A 156 -16.00 -2.29 6.33
N GLY A 157 -16.41 -1.83 7.51
CA GLY A 157 -16.90 -2.69 8.57
C GLY A 157 -18.38 -3.09 8.37
N PRO A 158 -18.87 -4.11 9.08
CA PRO A 158 -20.24 -4.57 8.94
C PRO A 158 -21.31 -3.53 9.34
N PHE A 159 -20.91 -2.47 10.02
CA PHE A 159 -21.76 -1.36 10.46
C PHE A 159 -21.49 -0.06 9.70
N SER A 160 -20.65 -0.08 8.67
CA SER A 160 -20.44 1.11 7.83
C SER A 160 -21.67 1.37 6.99
N GLU A 161 -22.08 2.64 6.90
CA GLU A 161 -23.16 3.04 6.00
C GLU A 161 -22.77 2.84 4.53
N PRO A 162 -23.75 2.58 3.63
CA PRO A 162 -23.46 2.47 2.20
C PRO A 162 -22.84 3.76 1.67
N ILE A 163 -21.67 3.65 1.02
CA ILE A 163 -21.02 4.80 0.40
C ILE A 163 -21.85 5.23 -0.81
N SER A 164 -22.62 6.29 -0.67
CA SER A 164 -23.35 6.91 -1.78
C SER A 164 -22.35 7.70 -2.65
N GLY A 165 -22.16 7.28 -3.90
CA GLY A 165 -21.43 8.07 -4.91
C GLY A 165 -20.07 7.55 -5.34
N VAL A 166 -19.69 6.33 -5.00
CA VAL A 166 -18.53 5.65 -5.61
C VAL A 166 -19.03 4.77 -6.74
N SER A 167 -19.02 5.29 -7.95
CA SER A 167 -19.25 4.56 -9.20
C SER A 167 -17.93 4.34 -9.93
#